data_d793a7b483a909c62c26997a2326e807
#
_entry.id   d793a7b483a909c62c26997a2326e807
#
_cell.length_a   1.000
_cell.length_b   1.000
_cell.length_c   1.000
_cell.angle_alpha   90.00
_cell.angle_beta   90.00
_cell.angle_gamma   90.00
#
_symmetry.space_group_name_H-M   'P 1'
#
loop_
_entity.id
_entity.type
_entity.pdbx_description
1 polymer ?
#
loop_
_entity_poly.entity_id
_entity_poly.type
_entity_poly.pdbx_seq_one_letter_code
_entity_poly.pdbx_strand_id
1 'polypeptide(L)'
;MLLLTFRAAENLYAIDVARVVEVVPRINLRRLPHAPGFLAGLFDYRGTVVPVVDLGVLLGSESCRDRLSTRIILVNSRPAAPSRPGQPGEAAGTGRQDTAATSGSRQEEQHREQRRWLLGLIAEQVSDVSSVKPEQVISSSIQLPQTPYLGAIVEIAHEMVQLIAADRVLEDPLRRSFFGTAADDDRESISAGKAQAGSM
;
A
#
# COMPACT_ATOMS: atom_id res chain seq x y z
N MET A 1 -8.45 -11.85 -9.69
CA MET A 1 -7.94 -10.80 -8.78
C MET A 1 -8.82 -9.57 -8.94
N LEU A 2 -9.07 -8.82 -7.86
CA LEU A 2 -9.89 -7.60 -7.90
C LEU A 2 -8.97 -6.38 -7.97
N LEU A 3 -9.24 -5.48 -8.90
CA LEU A 3 -8.46 -4.27 -9.14
C LEU A 3 -9.32 -3.03 -9.01
N LEU A 4 -8.86 -2.04 -8.25
CA LEU A 4 -9.41 -0.69 -8.23
C LEU A 4 -8.75 0.11 -9.36
N THR A 5 -9.54 0.61 -10.31
CA THR A 5 -9.06 1.39 -11.45
C THR A 5 -9.14 2.90 -11.18
N PHE A 6 -8.20 3.64 -11.71
CA PHE A 6 -8.10 5.10 -11.60
C PHE A 6 -7.24 5.68 -12.71
N ARG A 7 -7.30 7.00 -12.90
CA ARG A 7 -6.43 7.70 -13.84
C ARG A 7 -5.33 8.48 -13.12
N ALA A 8 -4.17 8.52 -13.74
CA ALA A 8 -3.06 9.41 -13.38
C ALA A 8 -2.23 9.67 -14.64
N ALA A 9 -1.67 10.87 -14.82
CA ALA A 9 -0.89 11.20 -16.02
C ALA A 9 -1.61 10.84 -17.33
N GLU A 10 -2.93 11.01 -17.38
CA GLU A 10 -3.83 10.70 -18.52
C GLU A 10 -3.95 9.22 -18.89
N ASN A 11 -3.23 8.32 -18.24
CA ASN A 11 -3.31 6.89 -18.44
C ASN A 11 -4.18 6.19 -17.39
N LEU A 12 -4.61 4.97 -17.72
CA LEU A 12 -5.38 4.14 -16.82
C LEU A 12 -4.44 3.22 -16.03
N TYR A 13 -4.59 3.26 -14.71
CA TYR A 13 -3.85 2.44 -13.77
C TYR A 13 -4.79 1.63 -12.89
N ALA A 14 -4.25 0.63 -12.23
CA ALA A 14 -4.99 -0.12 -11.24
C ALA A 14 -4.10 -0.55 -10.06
N ILE A 15 -4.75 -0.81 -8.95
CA ILE A 15 -4.13 -1.36 -7.76
C ILE A 15 -4.94 -2.55 -7.24
N ASP A 16 -4.27 -3.53 -6.68
CA ASP A 16 -4.94 -4.68 -6.05
C ASP A 16 -5.79 -4.22 -4.87
N VAL A 17 -7.10 -4.53 -4.92
CA VAL A 17 -8.06 -4.20 -3.86
C VAL A 17 -7.63 -4.79 -2.51
N ALA A 18 -6.93 -5.92 -2.50
CA ALA A 18 -6.38 -6.51 -1.28
C ALA A 18 -5.37 -5.60 -0.55
N ARG A 19 -4.80 -4.63 -1.25
CA ARG A 19 -3.91 -3.60 -0.68
C ARG A 19 -4.65 -2.32 -0.27
N VAL A 20 -5.88 -2.12 -0.75
CA VAL A 20 -6.67 -0.91 -0.47
C VAL A 20 -7.31 -1.02 0.91
N VAL A 21 -7.05 -0.02 1.74
CA VAL A 21 -7.66 0.09 3.08
C VAL A 21 -8.93 0.93 3.03
N GLU A 22 -8.87 2.08 2.37
CA GLU A 22 -10.00 3.00 2.24
C GLU A 22 -9.75 3.97 1.08
N VAL A 23 -10.82 4.50 0.48
CA VAL A 23 -10.75 5.60 -0.48
C VAL A 23 -11.41 6.81 0.14
N VAL A 24 -10.63 7.87 0.36
CA VAL A 24 -11.11 9.09 1.02
C VAL A 24 -11.11 10.29 0.06
N PRO A 25 -11.97 11.29 0.28
CA PRO A 25 -11.90 12.54 -0.48
C PRO A 25 -10.51 13.17 -0.39
N ARG A 26 -10.15 13.98 -1.39
CA ARG A 26 -8.96 14.81 -1.30
C ARG A 26 -9.14 15.84 -0.17
N ILE A 27 -8.16 15.89 0.71
CA ILE A 27 -8.13 16.78 1.88
C ILE A 27 -6.87 17.65 1.84
N ASN A 28 -6.84 18.70 2.68
CA ASN A 28 -5.65 19.51 2.84
C ASN A 28 -4.54 18.71 3.51
N LEU A 29 -3.36 18.71 2.88
CA LEU A 29 -2.18 18.00 3.34
C LEU A 29 -1.19 18.96 3.99
N ARG A 30 -0.52 18.54 5.05
CA ARG A 30 0.61 19.24 5.64
C ARG A 30 1.85 18.99 4.77
N ARG A 31 2.33 19.98 4.08
CA ARG A 31 3.54 19.88 3.26
C ARG A 31 4.78 19.66 4.12
N LEU A 32 5.70 18.86 3.62
CA LEU A 32 7.01 18.63 4.22
C LEU A 32 8.06 19.48 3.49
N PRO A 33 8.82 20.35 4.20
CA PRO A 33 9.96 21.04 3.60
C PRO A 33 11.00 20.03 3.08
N HIS A 34 11.60 20.34 1.93
CA HIS A 34 12.65 19.54 1.29
C HIS A 34 12.27 18.09 0.92
N ALA A 35 10.98 17.76 0.91
CA ALA A 35 10.50 16.47 0.44
C ALA A 35 10.58 16.37 -1.09
N PRO A 36 10.71 15.16 -1.65
CA PRO A 36 10.60 14.94 -3.10
C PRO A 36 9.28 15.48 -3.65
N GLY A 37 9.30 16.00 -4.89
CA GLY A 37 8.14 16.65 -5.50
C GLY A 37 6.88 15.78 -5.58
N PHE A 38 7.04 14.45 -5.70
CA PHE A 38 5.91 13.53 -5.73
C PHE A 38 5.27 13.30 -4.34
N LEU A 39 5.95 13.66 -3.24
CA LEU A 39 5.38 13.58 -1.90
C LEU A 39 4.54 14.83 -1.64
N ALA A 40 3.22 14.71 -1.82
CA ALA A 40 2.27 15.81 -1.70
C ALA A 40 2.17 16.36 -0.26
N GLY A 41 2.40 15.52 0.75
CA GLY A 41 2.38 15.90 2.16
C GLY A 41 1.98 14.77 3.09
N LEU A 42 1.54 15.15 4.28
CA LEU A 42 1.09 14.27 5.34
C LEU A 42 -0.33 14.63 5.77
N PHE A 43 -1.08 13.65 6.27
CA PHE A 43 -2.31 13.91 7.02
C PHE A 43 -2.47 12.91 8.16
N ASP A 44 -3.33 13.26 9.11
CA ASP A 44 -3.72 12.36 10.19
C ASP A 44 -4.91 11.50 9.75
N TYR A 45 -4.68 10.21 9.71
CA TYR A 45 -5.73 9.23 9.49
C TYR A 45 -5.96 8.43 10.77
N ARG A 46 -7.00 8.79 11.52
CA ARG A 46 -7.39 8.10 12.76
C ARG A 46 -6.25 7.97 13.77
N GLY A 47 -5.50 9.07 13.98
CA GLY A 47 -4.36 9.11 14.90
C GLY A 47 -3.06 8.54 14.33
N THR A 48 -3.01 8.21 13.04
CA THR A 48 -1.81 7.75 12.35
C THR A 48 -1.40 8.77 11.31
N VAL A 49 -0.14 9.22 11.35
CA VAL A 49 0.40 10.12 10.32
C VAL A 49 0.70 9.32 9.07
N VAL A 50 0.03 9.69 7.98
CA VAL A 50 0.12 8.98 6.69
C VAL A 50 0.80 9.87 5.65
N PRO A 51 1.90 9.44 5.03
CA PRO A 51 2.47 10.11 3.86
C PRO A 51 1.56 9.95 2.64
N VAL A 52 1.50 10.99 1.81
CA VAL A 52 0.66 11.01 0.61
C VAL A 52 1.51 11.33 -0.62
N VAL A 53 1.45 10.43 -1.59
CA VAL A 53 2.12 10.55 -2.88
C VAL A 53 1.14 11.03 -3.95
N ASP A 54 1.52 11.99 -4.75
CA ASP A 54 0.80 12.39 -5.96
C ASP A 54 1.25 11.50 -7.12
N LEU A 55 0.35 10.67 -7.61
CA LEU A 55 0.66 9.74 -8.69
C LEU A 55 0.92 10.44 -10.03
N GLY A 56 0.31 11.60 -10.28
CA GLY A 56 0.63 12.39 -11.48
C GLY A 56 2.11 12.76 -11.51
N VAL A 57 2.61 13.36 -10.43
CA VAL A 57 4.01 13.77 -10.30
C VAL A 57 4.95 12.56 -10.27
N LEU A 58 4.60 11.49 -9.55
CA LEU A 58 5.40 10.26 -9.48
C LEU A 58 5.60 9.64 -10.86
N LEU A 59 4.58 9.70 -11.72
CA LEU A 59 4.58 9.16 -13.07
C LEU A 59 5.18 10.13 -14.12
N GLY A 60 5.78 11.23 -13.66
CA GLY A 60 6.48 12.20 -14.52
C GLY A 60 5.57 13.18 -15.24
N SER A 61 4.34 13.41 -14.74
CA SER A 61 3.37 14.36 -15.27
C SER A 61 3.11 15.49 -14.28
N GLU A 62 2.07 16.29 -14.57
CA GLU A 62 1.57 17.29 -13.65
C GLU A 62 0.90 16.66 -12.43
N SER A 63 0.80 17.44 -11.34
CA SER A 63 0.03 17.03 -10.16
C SER A 63 -1.42 16.71 -10.52
N CYS A 64 -1.97 15.67 -9.92
CA CYS A 64 -3.37 15.32 -10.07
C CYS A 64 -4.28 16.53 -9.79
N ARG A 65 -5.18 16.82 -10.72
CA ARG A 65 -6.07 17.98 -10.65
C ARG A 65 -7.02 17.85 -9.46
N ASP A 66 -7.31 18.97 -8.81
CA ASP A 66 -8.28 18.99 -7.71
C ASP A 66 -9.71 19.01 -8.24
N ARG A 67 -10.28 17.82 -8.40
CA ARG A 67 -11.65 17.57 -8.89
C ARG A 67 -12.42 16.74 -7.88
N LEU A 68 -13.75 16.78 -7.99
CA LEU A 68 -14.62 15.93 -7.15
C LEU A 68 -14.36 14.43 -7.34
N SER A 69 -13.81 14.02 -8.48
CA SER A 69 -13.44 12.63 -8.77
C SER A 69 -12.01 12.27 -8.32
N THR A 70 -11.21 13.25 -7.88
CA THR A 70 -9.87 13.00 -7.33
C THR A 70 -9.98 12.53 -5.88
N ARG A 71 -9.30 11.43 -5.57
CA ARG A 71 -9.35 10.78 -4.26
C ARG A 71 -7.94 10.50 -3.74
N ILE A 72 -7.87 10.24 -2.45
CA ILE A 72 -6.71 9.61 -1.82
C ILE A 72 -7.07 8.15 -1.60
N ILE A 73 -6.35 7.26 -2.25
CA ILE A 73 -6.44 5.81 -2.05
C ILE A 73 -5.48 5.47 -0.93
N LEU A 74 -6.00 5.08 0.23
CA LEU A 74 -5.19 4.57 1.34
C LEU A 74 -4.87 3.11 1.08
N VAL A 75 -3.58 2.80 1.06
CA VAL A 75 -3.08 1.45 0.77
C VAL A 75 -2.15 0.97 1.87
N ASN A 76 -2.12 -0.34 2.05
CA ASN A 76 -1.08 -1.00 2.82
C ASN A 76 0.16 -1.21 1.93
N SER A 77 1.22 -0.46 2.22
CA SER A 77 2.50 -0.50 1.49
C SER A 77 3.53 -1.45 2.11
N ARG A 78 3.09 -2.35 3.00
CA ARG A 78 3.99 -3.36 3.58
C ARG A 78 4.66 -4.17 2.48
N PRO A 79 6.00 -4.30 2.47
CA PRO A 79 6.69 -5.15 1.52
C PRO A 79 6.14 -6.57 1.57
N ALA A 80 5.98 -7.19 0.39
CA ALA A 80 5.68 -8.62 0.34
C ALA A 80 6.84 -9.38 1.01
N ALA A 81 6.49 -10.35 1.87
CA ALA A 81 7.51 -11.22 2.42
C ALA A 81 8.27 -11.90 1.26
N PRO A 82 9.61 -12.04 1.34
CA PRO A 82 10.36 -12.71 0.29
C PRO A 82 9.79 -14.13 0.13
N SER A 83 9.30 -14.43 -1.07
CA SER A 83 8.81 -15.76 -1.40
C SER A 83 9.98 -16.74 -1.24
N ARG A 84 9.88 -17.67 -0.30
CA ARG A 84 10.86 -18.77 -0.21
C ARG A 84 10.72 -19.60 -1.48
N PRO A 85 11.80 -19.84 -2.24
CA PRO A 85 11.73 -20.70 -3.41
C PRO A 85 11.34 -22.11 -2.95
N GLY A 86 10.17 -22.59 -3.41
CA GLY A 86 9.73 -23.98 -3.20
C GLY A 86 8.45 -24.19 -2.40
N GLN A 87 7.71 -23.14 -2.00
CA GLN A 87 6.36 -23.35 -1.46
C GLN A 87 5.31 -22.81 -2.44
N PRO A 88 4.39 -23.65 -2.94
CA PRO A 88 3.21 -23.16 -3.64
C PRO A 88 2.42 -22.30 -2.67
N GLY A 89 1.99 -21.11 -3.15
CA GLY A 89 1.26 -20.15 -2.34
C GLY A 89 0.08 -20.78 -1.62
N GLU A 90 0.18 -20.94 -0.31
CA GLU A 90 -0.96 -21.28 0.52
C GLU A 90 -1.91 -20.07 0.53
N ALA A 91 -3.00 -20.26 -0.20
CA ALA A 91 -4.20 -19.46 -0.03
C ALA A 91 -4.62 -19.54 1.45
N ALA A 92 -4.80 -18.37 2.04
CA ALA A 92 -5.32 -18.21 3.40
C ALA A 92 -6.61 -19.01 3.59
N GLY A 93 -6.61 -19.94 4.50
CA GLY A 93 -7.83 -20.58 4.94
C GLY A 93 -7.60 -21.97 5.49
N THR A 94 -7.46 -22.12 6.78
CA THR A 94 -8.30 -23.00 7.58
C THR A 94 -7.87 -22.92 9.05
N GLY A 95 -8.77 -22.44 9.86
CA GLY A 95 -8.59 -22.29 11.29
C GLY A 95 -8.34 -23.60 11.99
N ARG A 96 -7.42 -23.58 12.93
CA ARG A 96 -7.50 -24.39 14.13
C ARG A 96 -8.06 -23.51 15.24
N GLN A 97 -9.24 -23.88 15.67
CA GLN A 97 -9.85 -23.41 16.92
C GLN A 97 -8.98 -23.89 18.07
N ASP A 98 -8.34 -22.96 18.77
CA ASP A 98 -7.92 -23.20 20.13
C ASP A 98 -8.01 -21.89 20.93
N THR A 99 -8.90 -21.93 21.91
CA THR A 99 -9.04 -21.12 23.12
C THR A 99 -9.31 -19.62 23.03
N ALA A 100 -10.54 -19.30 23.40
CA ALA A 100 -11.20 -18.00 23.46
C ALA A 100 -10.74 -17.07 24.60
N ALA A 101 -9.45 -16.73 24.68
CA ALA A 101 -8.99 -15.71 25.65
C ALA A 101 -7.92 -14.74 25.10
N THR A 102 -7.47 -14.89 23.84
CA THR A 102 -6.38 -14.08 23.27
C THR A 102 -6.76 -13.40 21.95
N SER A 103 -8.03 -13.42 21.58
CA SER A 103 -8.45 -12.90 20.25
C SER A 103 -8.48 -11.38 20.18
N GLY A 104 -8.71 -10.67 21.26
CA GLY A 104 -8.73 -9.20 21.27
C GLY A 104 -7.36 -8.57 21.07
N SER A 105 -6.35 -9.06 21.77
CA SER A 105 -4.99 -8.52 21.67
C SER A 105 -4.35 -8.77 20.30
N ARG A 106 -4.58 -9.94 19.70
CA ARG A 106 -4.06 -10.25 18.34
C ARG A 106 -4.71 -9.41 17.24
N GLN A 107 -5.99 -9.10 17.37
CA GLN A 107 -6.69 -8.22 16.42
C GLN A 107 -6.21 -6.77 16.54
N GLU A 108 -5.97 -6.29 17.74
CA GLU A 108 -5.43 -4.95 17.96
C GLU A 108 -3.98 -4.82 17.48
N GLU A 109 -3.14 -5.83 17.67
CA GLU A 109 -1.78 -5.89 17.12
C GLU A 109 -1.78 -5.92 15.60
N GLN A 110 -2.62 -6.75 14.97
CA GLN A 110 -2.76 -6.77 13.51
C GLN A 110 -3.25 -5.44 12.95
N HIS A 111 -4.18 -4.75 13.63
CA HIS A 111 -4.62 -3.41 13.24
C HIS A 111 -3.52 -2.36 13.42
N ARG A 112 -2.67 -2.46 14.45
CA ARG A 112 -1.51 -1.59 14.64
C ARG A 112 -0.46 -1.81 13.56
N GLU A 113 -0.13 -3.04 13.25
CA GLU A 113 0.78 -3.39 12.14
C GLU A 113 0.28 -2.90 10.79
N GLN A 114 -1.01 -3.05 10.48
CA GLN A 114 -1.59 -2.54 9.25
C GLN A 114 -1.53 -1.01 9.16
N ARG A 115 -1.74 -0.30 10.26
CA ARG A 115 -1.66 1.16 10.32
C ARG A 115 -0.25 1.69 10.14
N ARG A 116 0.77 0.94 10.52
CA ARG A 116 2.18 1.32 10.40
C ARG A 116 2.63 1.52 8.95
N TRP A 117 2.02 0.78 8.01
CA TRP A 117 2.42 0.79 6.59
C TRP A 117 1.42 1.52 5.69
N LEU A 118 0.66 2.46 6.24
CA LEU A 118 -0.31 3.21 5.45
C LEU A 118 0.37 4.24 4.56
N LEU A 119 -0.01 4.23 3.29
CA LEU A 119 0.40 5.19 2.27
C LEU A 119 -0.85 5.73 1.58
N GLY A 120 -0.93 7.04 1.39
CA GLY A 120 -1.96 7.67 0.58
C GLY A 120 -1.46 7.87 -0.87
N LEU A 121 -2.29 7.57 -1.85
CA LEU A 121 -2.03 7.80 -3.26
C LEU A 121 -3.09 8.73 -3.82
N ILE A 122 -2.71 9.93 -4.29
CA ILE A 122 -3.64 10.82 -4.99
C ILE A 122 -3.80 10.32 -6.41
N ALA A 123 -5.03 10.05 -6.81
CA ALA A 123 -5.40 9.60 -8.14
C ALA A 123 -6.67 10.29 -8.62
N GLU A 124 -6.81 10.45 -9.93
CA GLU A 124 -7.98 11.03 -10.58
C GLU A 124 -8.96 9.93 -10.98
N GLN A 125 -10.25 10.27 -11.09
CA GLN A 125 -11.29 9.37 -11.58
C GLN A 125 -11.21 7.96 -10.97
N VAL A 126 -11.05 7.92 -9.65
CA VAL A 126 -11.15 6.64 -8.92
C VAL A 126 -12.60 6.18 -8.97
N SER A 127 -12.88 5.13 -9.74
CA SER A 127 -14.26 4.80 -10.09
C SER A 127 -14.63 3.36 -9.80
N ASP A 128 -13.97 2.39 -10.38
CA ASP A 128 -14.52 1.05 -10.51
C ASP A 128 -13.61 -0.05 -9.98
N VAL A 129 -14.24 -1.09 -9.43
CA VAL A 129 -13.56 -2.33 -9.09
C VAL A 129 -13.83 -3.35 -10.19
N SER A 130 -12.76 -3.79 -10.84
CA SER A 130 -12.84 -4.78 -11.93
C SER A 130 -12.25 -6.11 -11.50
N SER A 131 -12.91 -7.21 -11.87
CA SER A 131 -12.37 -8.55 -11.71
C SER A 131 -11.53 -8.92 -12.92
N VAL A 132 -10.26 -9.22 -12.70
CA VAL A 132 -9.33 -9.61 -13.77
C VAL A 132 -8.96 -11.07 -13.63
N LYS A 133 -9.05 -11.81 -14.75
CA LYS A 133 -8.63 -13.22 -14.86
C LYS A 133 -7.17 -13.30 -15.28
N PRO A 134 -6.46 -14.41 -15.00
CA PRO A 134 -5.06 -14.58 -15.41
C PRO A 134 -4.81 -14.41 -16.90
N GLU A 135 -5.79 -14.77 -17.74
CA GLU A 135 -5.71 -14.68 -19.21
C GLU A 135 -5.70 -13.23 -19.72
N GLN A 136 -6.15 -12.28 -18.92
CA GLN A 136 -6.16 -10.85 -19.25
C GLN A 136 -4.83 -10.14 -18.94
N VAL A 137 -3.85 -10.85 -18.40
CA VAL A 137 -2.51 -10.32 -18.18
C VAL A 137 -1.75 -10.31 -19.50
N ILE A 138 -1.49 -9.11 -20.04
CA ILE A 138 -0.81 -8.93 -21.34
C ILE A 138 0.70 -9.07 -21.20
N SER A 139 1.25 -8.46 -20.15
CA SER A 139 2.69 -8.50 -19.90
C SER A 139 2.98 -8.40 -18.41
N SER A 140 3.92 -9.20 -17.96
CA SER A 140 4.33 -9.25 -16.54
C SER A 140 5.64 -8.52 -16.23
N SER A 141 6.35 -7.93 -17.21
CA SER A 141 7.76 -7.65 -16.94
C SER A 141 8.44 -6.52 -17.69
N ILE A 142 7.78 -5.41 -17.97
CA ILE A 142 8.54 -4.21 -18.30
C ILE A 142 8.93 -3.56 -16.98
N GLN A 143 10.07 -3.98 -16.40
CA GLN A 143 10.62 -3.37 -15.19
C GLN A 143 11.74 -2.41 -15.60
N LEU A 144 11.44 -1.12 -15.52
CA LEU A 144 12.47 -0.10 -15.59
C LEU A 144 13.03 0.13 -14.18
N PRO A 145 14.35 0.19 -14.00
CA PRO A 145 14.96 0.43 -12.69
C PRO A 145 14.44 1.70 -11.99
N GLN A 146 14.03 2.69 -12.78
CA GLN A 146 13.54 3.99 -12.30
C GLN A 146 12.07 3.96 -11.89
N THR A 147 11.31 2.92 -12.26
CA THR A 147 9.88 2.81 -11.98
C THR A 147 9.52 1.44 -11.37
N PRO A 148 10.14 1.06 -10.24
CA PRO A 148 9.96 -0.27 -9.64
C PRO A 148 8.51 -0.52 -9.19
N TYR A 149 7.74 0.54 -9.05
CA TYR A 149 6.33 0.51 -8.67
C TYR A 149 5.38 0.13 -9.82
N LEU A 150 5.85 0.13 -11.07
CA LEU A 150 5.05 -0.32 -12.20
C LEU A 150 5.07 -1.86 -12.28
N GLY A 151 3.90 -2.46 -12.20
CA GLY A 151 3.68 -3.90 -12.26
C GLY A 151 3.28 -4.39 -13.65
N ALA A 152 2.51 -5.47 -13.70
CA ALA A 152 2.00 -6.05 -14.93
C ALA A 152 1.03 -5.11 -15.68
N ILE A 153 0.88 -5.32 -16.98
CA ILE A 153 -0.17 -4.70 -17.80
C ILE A 153 -1.29 -5.73 -17.95
N VAL A 154 -2.51 -5.30 -17.73
CA VAL A 154 -3.72 -6.09 -17.89
C VAL A 154 -4.68 -5.41 -18.87
N GLU A 155 -5.54 -6.19 -19.53
CA GLU A 155 -6.63 -5.66 -20.36
C GLU A 155 -7.92 -5.61 -19.54
N ILE A 156 -8.53 -4.42 -19.46
CA ILE A 156 -9.83 -4.22 -18.83
C ILE A 156 -10.68 -3.41 -19.82
N ALA A 157 -11.84 -3.94 -20.23
CA ALA A 157 -12.76 -3.27 -21.16
C ALA A 157 -12.07 -2.78 -22.46
N HIS A 158 -11.15 -3.58 -22.99
CA HIS A 158 -10.34 -3.27 -24.19
C HIS A 158 -9.34 -2.09 -24.02
N GLU A 159 -9.08 -1.65 -22.77
CA GLU A 159 -8.04 -0.68 -22.46
C GLU A 159 -6.86 -1.37 -21.74
N MET A 160 -5.64 -0.92 -22.08
CA MET A 160 -4.44 -1.35 -21.36
C MET A 160 -4.35 -0.63 -20.02
N VAL A 161 -4.30 -1.39 -18.94
CA VAL A 161 -4.24 -0.89 -17.57
C VAL A 161 -2.93 -1.32 -16.94
N GLN A 162 -2.13 -0.35 -16.48
CA GLN A 162 -0.88 -0.62 -15.79
C GLN A 162 -1.12 -0.79 -14.28
N LEU A 163 -0.63 -1.88 -13.71
CA LEU A 163 -0.72 -2.10 -12.27
C LEU A 163 0.31 -1.25 -11.52
N ILE A 164 -0.10 -0.74 -10.34
CA ILE A 164 0.79 -0.08 -9.38
C ILE A 164 1.04 -1.01 -8.20
N ALA A 165 2.30 -1.32 -7.94
CA ALA A 165 2.73 -2.06 -6.75
C ALA A 165 2.88 -1.10 -5.57
N ALA A 166 1.90 -1.06 -4.67
CA ALA A 166 1.83 -0.13 -3.56
C ALA A 166 3.05 -0.20 -2.62
N ASP A 167 3.63 -1.38 -2.46
CA ASP A 167 4.79 -1.65 -1.63
C ASP A 167 6.10 -1.14 -2.22
N ARG A 168 6.09 -0.70 -3.49
CA ARG A 168 7.27 -0.21 -4.22
C ARG A 168 7.19 1.28 -4.59
N VAL A 169 6.11 1.96 -4.22
CA VAL A 169 5.90 3.39 -4.53
C VAL A 169 6.93 4.27 -3.82
N LEU A 170 7.27 3.95 -2.58
CA LEU A 170 8.32 4.65 -1.84
C LEU A 170 9.63 3.88 -1.92
N GLU A 171 10.69 4.58 -2.33
CA GLU A 171 12.05 4.05 -2.28
C GLU A 171 12.51 3.79 -0.83
N ASP A 172 13.46 2.88 -0.67
CA ASP A 172 13.94 2.44 0.63
C ASP A 172 14.34 3.55 1.62
N PRO A 173 15.03 4.63 1.22
CA PRO A 173 15.36 5.72 2.15
C PRO A 173 14.13 6.41 2.71
N LEU A 174 13.16 6.75 1.85
CA LEU A 174 11.91 7.40 2.26
C LEU A 174 11.02 6.45 3.03
N ARG A 175 10.92 5.21 2.59
CA ARG A 175 10.13 4.18 3.27
C ARG A 175 10.62 3.98 4.70
N ARG A 176 11.93 3.89 4.93
CA ARG A 176 12.52 3.79 6.26
C ARG A 176 12.25 5.02 7.13
N SER A 177 12.25 6.20 6.53
CA SER A 177 11.97 7.44 7.26
C SER A 177 10.53 7.51 7.79
N PHE A 178 9.57 6.93 7.07
CA PHE A 178 8.15 6.97 7.47
C PHE A 178 7.73 5.74 8.28
N PHE A 179 8.27 4.58 7.96
CA PHE A 179 7.77 3.31 8.50
C PHE A 179 8.79 2.56 9.37
N GLY A 180 10.03 3.04 9.48
CA GLY A 180 11.12 2.33 10.14
C GLY A 180 11.65 1.15 9.32
N THR A 181 12.56 0.38 9.90
CA THR A 181 13.05 -0.85 9.28
C THR A 181 12.21 -2.04 9.74
N ALA A 182 12.00 -3.01 8.87
CA ALA A 182 11.30 -4.26 9.25
C ALA A 182 12.03 -5.03 10.38
N ALA A 183 13.30 -4.72 10.63
CA ALA A 183 14.10 -5.32 11.70
C ALA A 183 13.84 -4.73 13.09
N ASP A 184 13.16 -3.59 13.20
CA ASP A 184 12.79 -3.00 14.50
C ASP A 184 11.58 -3.71 15.13
N ASP A 185 10.78 -4.42 14.33
CA ASP A 185 9.63 -5.19 14.82
C ASP A 185 10.04 -6.39 15.68
N ASP A 186 11.19 -7.04 15.35
CA ASP A 186 11.68 -8.20 16.13
C ASP A 186 12.29 -7.80 17.48
N ARG A 187 12.73 -6.54 17.65
CA ARG A 187 13.35 -6.08 18.90
C ARG A 187 12.32 -5.63 19.93
N GLU A 188 11.22 -5.05 19.49
CA GLU A 188 10.17 -4.57 20.40
C GLU A 188 9.38 -5.73 21.03
N SER A 189 9.14 -6.80 20.28
CA SER A 189 8.50 -8.02 20.77
C SER A 189 9.37 -8.81 21.79
N ILE A 190 10.70 -8.72 21.68
CA ILE A 190 11.62 -9.40 22.61
C ILE A 190 11.77 -8.59 23.92
N SER A 191 11.64 -7.26 23.86
CA SER A 191 11.77 -6.42 25.07
C SER A 191 10.53 -6.45 25.96
N ALA A 192 9.34 -6.59 25.38
CA ALA A 192 8.08 -6.68 26.13
C ALA A 192 7.93 -8.01 26.89
N GLY A 193 8.53 -9.09 26.39
CA GLY A 193 8.52 -10.41 27.03
C GLY A 193 9.47 -10.54 28.23
N LYS A 194 10.46 -9.65 28.39
CA LYS A 194 11.47 -9.73 29.44
C LYS A 194 11.12 -8.92 30.69
N ALA A 195 10.13 -8.04 30.63
CA ALA A 195 9.73 -7.20 31.77
C ALA A 195 8.78 -7.90 32.77
N GLN A 196 8.24 -9.07 32.45
CA GLN A 196 7.31 -9.81 33.32
C GLN A 196 7.94 -11.02 34.07
N ALA A 197 9.23 -11.27 33.90
CA ALA A 197 9.89 -12.43 34.55
C ALA A 197 10.80 -12.06 35.74
N GLY A 198 10.67 -10.88 36.31
CA GLY A 198 11.55 -10.38 37.38
C GLY A 198 10.81 -9.80 38.59
N SER A 199 9.76 -10.45 39.09
CA SER A 199 9.21 -10.14 40.40
C SER A 199 8.66 -11.41 41.06
N MET A 200 9.55 -12.10 41.72
CA MET A 200 9.23 -13.06 42.76
C MET A 200 10.34 -12.99 43.84
#